data_84d5a68b2d866e4a7e962009e103d2d3
#
_entry.id   84d5a68b2d866e4a7e962009e103d2d3
#
_cell.length_a   1.000
_cell.length_b   1.000
_cell.length_c   1.000
_cell.angle_alpha   90.00
_cell.angle_beta   90.00
_cell.angle_gamma   90.00
#
_symmetry.space_group_name_H-M   'P 1'
#
loop_
_entity.id
_entity.type
_entity.pdbx_description
1 polymer ?
#
loop_
_entity_poly.entity_id
_entity_poly.type
_entity_poly.pdbx_seq_one_letter_code
_entity_poly.pdbx_strand_id
1 'polypeptide(L)'
;MTSARRYSVYSGVPSLDHPAHAAFTREVKLEPFERALREWNPDVWFTGIRGEQTDFRKQLGVVSRGPLGAIRVAPFFAWSAVDQDDYLYEHGLPDYDDYHDPTKGDDRRECGLQHLGQGI
;
A
#
# COMPACT_ATOMS: atom_id res chain seq x y z
N MET A 1 1.23 -13.98 18.79
CA MET A 1 1.07 -12.52 18.68
C MET A 1 1.51 -12.06 17.30
N THR A 2 0.72 -11.24 16.62
CA THR A 2 1.11 -10.69 15.34
C THR A 2 2.20 -9.63 15.48
N SER A 3 3.01 -9.43 14.45
CA SER A 3 4.05 -8.41 14.43
C SER A 3 3.50 -7.00 14.70
N ALA A 4 2.37 -6.66 14.07
CA ALA A 4 1.69 -5.39 14.29
C ALA A 4 1.33 -5.16 15.76
N ARG A 5 0.82 -6.18 16.45
CA ARG A 5 0.49 -6.09 17.86
C ARG A 5 1.73 -5.90 18.75
N ARG A 6 2.85 -6.55 18.39
CA ARG A 6 4.11 -6.37 19.12
C ARG A 6 4.57 -4.93 19.09
N TYR A 7 4.57 -4.29 17.93
CA TYR A 7 4.96 -2.89 17.80
C TYR A 7 3.97 -1.94 18.49
N SER A 8 2.68 -2.22 18.40
CA SER A 8 1.66 -1.40 19.07
C SER A 8 1.74 -1.45 20.59
N VAL A 9 2.02 -2.63 21.16
CA VAL A 9 1.91 -2.87 22.63
C VAL A 9 3.25 -2.70 23.34
N TYR A 10 4.33 -3.17 22.75
CA TYR A 10 5.60 -3.31 23.47
C TYR A 10 6.71 -2.36 23.03
N SER A 11 6.80 -2.10 21.74
CA SER A 11 7.95 -1.38 21.18
C SER A 11 7.60 0.01 20.66
N GLY A 12 6.33 0.31 20.49
CA GLY A 12 5.90 1.49 19.75
C GLY A 12 6.26 1.41 18.27
N VAL A 13 5.78 2.37 17.49
CA VAL A 13 6.09 2.48 16.06
C VAL A 13 7.35 3.31 15.88
N PRO A 14 8.43 2.78 15.29
CA PRO A 14 9.63 3.58 15.04
C PRO A 14 9.37 4.68 14.01
N SER A 15 9.87 5.88 14.29
CA SER A 15 9.79 7.02 13.34
C SER A 15 10.61 6.75 12.09
N LEU A 16 10.38 7.56 11.04
CA LEU A 16 11.11 7.44 9.77
C LEU A 16 12.64 7.48 9.94
N ASP A 17 13.13 8.32 10.87
CA ASP A 17 14.55 8.51 11.11
C ASP A 17 15.16 7.43 12.00
N HIS A 18 14.33 6.57 12.57
CA HIS A 18 14.80 5.51 13.45
C HIS A 18 15.37 4.34 12.64
N PRO A 19 16.54 3.78 13.02
CA PRO A 19 17.17 2.67 12.29
C PRO A 19 16.27 1.43 12.14
N ALA A 20 15.32 1.21 13.05
CA ALA A 20 14.41 0.09 13.02
C ALA A 20 13.19 0.28 12.10
N HIS A 21 13.02 1.45 11.46
CA HIS A 21 11.83 1.72 10.64
C HIS A 21 11.70 0.77 9.44
N ALA A 22 12.79 0.49 8.75
CA ALA A 22 12.78 -0.42 7.60
C ALA A 22 12.39 -1.85 8.00
N ALA A 23 12.92 -2.34 9.12
CA ALA A 23 12.56 -3.66 9.66
C ALA A 23 11.09 -3.70 10.09
N PHE A 24 10.60 -2.65 10.72
CA PHE A 24 9.19 -2.49 11.07
C PHE A 24 8.29 -2.57 9.84
N THR A 25 8.58 -1.78 8.80
CA THR A 25 7.81 -1.77 7.55
C THR A 25 7.79 -3.15 6.92
N ARG A 26 8.95 -3.81 6.83
CA ARG A 26 9.04 -5.14 6.26
C ARG A 26 8.23 -6.17 7.04
N GLU A 27 8.36 -6.18 8.34
CA GLU A 27 7.71 -7.17 9.21
C GLU A 27 6.18 -6.99 9.29
N VAL A 28 5.71 -5.74 9.31
CA VAL A 28 4.29 -5.42 9.51
C VAL A 28 3.52 -5.40 8.21
N LYS A 29 4.15 -5.06 7.09
CA LYS A 29 3.46 -4.84 5.83
C LYS A 29 3.99 -5.65 4.66
N LEU A 30 5.28 -5.56 4.34
CA LEU A 30 5.80 -6.15 3.11
C LEU A 30 5.83 -7.68 3.15
N GLU A 31 6.37 -8.26 4.21
CA GLU A 31 6.47 -9.72 4.35
C GLU A 31 5.08 -10.40 4.37
N PRO A 32 4.10 -9.94 5.18
CA PRO A 32 2.78 -10.54 5.17
C PRO A 32 2.09 -10.48 3.80
N PHE A 33 2.28 -9.40 3.06
CA PHE A 33 1.73 -9.27 1.72
C PHE A 33 2.41 -10.22 0.73
N GLU A 34 3.75 -10.28 0.72
CA GLU A 34 4.50 -11.22 -0.12
C GLU A 34 4.12 -12.67 0.20
N ARG A 35 3.99 -13.01 1.47
CA ARG A 35 3.61 -14.34 1.91
C ARG A 35 2.21 -14.71 1.42
N ALA A 36 1.25 -13.80 1.53
CA ALA A 36 -0.09 -14.02 1.01
C ALA A 36 -0.08 -14.26 -0.50
N LEU A 37 0.70 -13.51 -1.26
CA LEU A 37 0.83 -13.72 -2.70
C LEU A 37 1.47 -15.08 -3.05
N ARG A 38 2.44 -15.55 -2.27
CA ARG A 38 3.03 -16.88 -2.48
C ARG A 38 2.05 -17.99 -2.17
N GLU A 39 1.29 -17.85 -1.08
CA GLU A 39 0.33 -18.87 -0.65
C GLU A 39 -0.86 -18.98 -1.62
N TRP A 40 -1.36 -17.84 -2.08
CA TRP A 40 -2.55 -17.79 -2.94
C TRP A 40 -2.21 -17.89 -4.42
N ASN A 41 -0.99 -17.50 -4.80
CA ASN A 41 -0.48 -17.53 -6.17
C ASN A 41 -1.47 -16.94 -7.20
N PRO A 42 -1.96 -15.72 -7.02
CA PRO A 42 -2.93 -15.13 -7.93
C PRO A 42 -2.31 -14.76 -9.26
N ASP A 43 -3.05 -14.91 -10.36
CA ASP A 43 -2.64 -14.39 -11.67
C ASP A 43 -2.77 -12.87 -11.74
N VAL A 44 -3.80 -12.34 -11.09
CA VAL A 44 -4.14 -10.92 -11.07
C VAL A 44 -4.52 -10.49 -9.66
N TRP A 45 -4.12 -9.30 -9.26
CA TRP A 45 -4.61 -8.67 -8.04
C TRP A 45 -4.97 -7.21 -8.28
N PHE A 46 -5.96 -6.74 -7.55
CA PHE A 46 -6.47 -5.37 -7.65
C PHE A 46 -5.92 -4.50 -6.53
N THR A 47 -5.64 -3.25 -6.85
CA THR A 47 -5.21 -2.26 -5.87
C THR A 47 -6.03 -0.97 -6.02
N GLY A 48 -6.30 -0.31 -4.91
CA GLY A 48 -7.02 0.97 -4.87
C GLY A 48 -6.14 2.20 -5.10
N ILE A 49 -4.91 2.05 -5.56
CA ILE A 49 -4.02 3.20 -5.79
C ILE A 49 -4.53 4.11 -6.90
N ARG A 50 -4.23 5.39 -6.75
CA ARG A 50 -4.46 6.42 -7.78
C ARG A 50 -3.13 7.01 -8.23
N GLY A 51 -2.99 7.28 -9.52
CA GLY A 51 -1.75 7.78 -10.12
C GLY A 51 -1.29 9.13 -9.54
N GLU A 52 -2.23 9.99 -9.15
CA GLU A 52 -1.90 11.31 -8.60
C GLU A 52 -1.33 11.29 -7.17
N GLN A 53 -1.43 10.17 -6.44
CA GLN A 53 -1.05 10.09 -5.03
C GLN A 53 0.45 10.28 -4.80
N THR A 54 1.28 9.75 -5.69
CA THR A 54 2.74 9.91 -5.64
C THR A 54 3.33 9.97 -7.03
N ASP A 55 4.53 10.57 -7.16
CA ASP A 55 5.25 10.59 -8.44
C ASP A 55 5.61 9.19 -8.93
N PHE A 56 5.92 8.28 -8.00
CA PHE A 56 6.16 6.88 -8.35
C PHE A 56 4.91 6.22 -8.94
N ARG A 57 3.74 6.44 -8.34
CA ARG A 57 2.50 5.82 -8.79
C ARG A 57 2.06 6.31 -10.17
N LYS A 58 2.36 7.56 -10.53
CA LYS A 58 2.07 8.10 -11.88
C LYS A 58 2.67 7.25 -13.00
N GLN A 59 3.74 6.54 -12.74
CA GLN A 59 4.44 5.72 -13.73
C GLN A 59 3.86 4.31 -13.89
N LEU A 60 2.98 3.87 -13.00
CA LEU A 60 2.52 2.48 -12.96
C LEU A 60 1.46 2.14 -14.01
N GLY A 61 0.57 3.08 -14.31
CA GLY A 61 -0.57 2.84 -15.20
C GLY A 61 -1.68 2.00 -14.54
N VAL A 62 -2.75 1.76 -15.29
CA VAL A 62 -3.88 0.94 -14.83
C VAL A 62 -3.47 -0.51 -14.66
N VAL A 63 -2.69 -1.04 -15.59
CA VAL A 63 -2.19 -2.42 -15.57
C VAL A 63 -0.67 -2.38 -15.52
N SER A 64 -0.09 -3.10 -14.59
CA SER A 64 1.36 -3.17 -14.42
C SER A 64 1.79 -4.53 -13.87
N ARG A 65 3.09 -4.82 -14.00
CA ARG A 65 3.65 -6.05 -13.45
C ARG A 65 3.73 -5.94 -11.93
N GLY A 66 3.17 -6.91 -11.26
CA GLY A 66 3.25 -7.06 -9.81
C GLY A 66 4.34 -8.04 -9.39
N PRO A 67 4.43 -8.32 -8.09
CA PRO A 67 5.37 -9.30 -7.55
C PRO A 67 4.98 -10.73 -7.95
N LEU A 68 5.99 -11.62 -8.00
CA LEU A 68 5.83 -13.06 -8.28
C LEU A 68 5.13 -13.37 -9.62
N GLY A 69 5.27 -12.46 -10.59
CA GLY A 69 4.66 -12.62 -11.92
C GLY A 69 3.18 -12.26 -12.00
N ALA A 70 2.53 -11.92 -10.90
CA ALA A 70 1.13 -11.49 -10.90
C ALA A 70 0.96 -10.14 -11.62
N ILE A 71 -0.17 -9.96 -12.25
CA ILE A 71 -0.55 -8.70 -12.88
C ILE A 71 -1.28 -7.83 -11.86
N ARG A 72 -0.83 -6.60 -11.69
CA ARG A 72 -1.48 -5.60 -10.85
C ARG A 72 -2.43 -4.76 -11.69
N VAL A 73 -3.66 -4.59 -11.23
CA VAL A 73 -4.68 -3.77 -11.86
C VAL A 73 -5.15 -2.68 -10.89
N ALA A 74 -5.08 -1.43 -11.30
CA ALA A 74 -5.51 -0.27 -10.53
C ALA A 74 -6.72 0.39 -11.22
N PRO A 75 -7.96 -0.03 -10.94
CA PRO A 75 -9.14 0.48 -11.62
C PRO A 75 -9.35 1.98 -11.43
N PHE A 76 -8.91 2.53 -10.30
CA PHE A 76 -9.06 3.95 -9.95
C PHE A 76 -7.84 4.79 -10.33
N PHE A 77 -6.92 4.24 -11.10
CA PHE A 77 -5.64 4.90 -11.41
C PHE A 77 -5.79 6.33 -11.92
N ALA A 78 -6.75 6.55 -12.82
CA ALA A 78 -7.00 7.86 -13.43
C ALA A 78 -7.90 8.78 -12.59
N TRP A 79 -8.41 8.33 -11.46
CA TRP A 79 -9.28 9.11 -10.60
C TRP A 79 -8.52 10.16 -9.82
N SER A 80 -9.10 11.37 -9.71
CA SER A 80 -8.65 12.38 -8.74
C SER A 80 -9.20 12.09 -7.34
N ALA A 81 -8.70 12.81 -6.34
CA ALA A 81 -9.27 12.77 -4.99
C ALA A 81 -10.74 13.21 -5.00
N VAL A 82 -11.07 14.21 -5.82
CA VAL A 82 -12.46 14.70 -5.96
C VAL A 82 -13.36 13.63 -6.56
N ASP A 83 -12.91 12.92 -7.60
CA ASP A 83 -13.68 11.80 -8.17
C ASP A 83 -14.00 10.73 -7.13
N GLN A 84 -13.02 10.42 -6.27
CA GLN A 84 -13.22 9.45 -5.19
C GLN A 84 -14.24 9.94 -4.15
N ASP A 85 -14.10 11.19 -3.71
CA ASP A 85 -15.00 11.79 -2.73
C ASP A 85 -16.44 11.87 -3.27
N ASP A 86 -16.61 12.29 -4.51
CA ASP A 86 -17.90 12.36 -5.18
C ASP A 86 -18.55 10.97 -5.27
N TYR A 87 -17.79 9.95 -5.62
CA TYR A 87 -18.29 8.58 -5.69
C TYR A 87 -18.74 8.06 -4.33
N LEU A 88 -17.94 8.26 -3.28
CA LEU A 88 -18.29 7.85 -1.92
C LEU A 88 -19.57 8.55 -1.45
N TYR A 89 -19.68 9.85 -1.70
CA TYR A 89 -20.85 10.63 -1.34
C TYR A 89 -22.12 10.16 -2.10
N GLU A 90 -22.01 10.01 -3.42
CA GLU A 90 -23.12 9.62 -4.30
C GLU A 90 -23.70 8.26 -3.95
N HIS A 91 -22.84 7.32 -3.52
CA HIS A 91 -23.23 5.96 -3.15
C HIS A 91 -23.45 5.76 -1.64
N GLY A 92 -23.36 6.82 -0.84
CA GLY A 92 -23.55 6.73 0.62
C GLY A 92 -22.52 5.82 1.30
N LEU A 93 -21.31 5.73 0.77
CA LEU A 93 -20.25 4.91 1.32
C LEU A 93 -19.46 5.67 2.38
N PRO A 94 -19.03 5.00 3.47
CA PRO A 94 -18.23 5.65 4.50
C PRO A 94 -16.83 5.97 4.00
N ASP A 95 -16.30 7.10 4.45
CA ASP A 95 -14.88 7.42 4.33
C ASP A 95 -14.19 7.30 5.69
N TYR A 96 -12.87 7.23 5.69
CA TYR A 96 -12.05 7.10 6.89
C TYR A 96 -11.16 8.34 7.06
N ASP A 97 -11.63 9.31 7.81
CA ASP A 97 -11.00 10.63 7.95
C ASP A 97 -9.61 10.58 8.60
N ASP A 98 -9.40 9.63 9.50
CA ASP A 98 -8.17 9.51 10.29
C ASP A 98 -7.18 8.45 9.72
N TYR A 99 -7.31 8.09 8.44
CA TYR A 99 -6.42 7.09 7.85
C TYR A 99 -4.97 7.57 7.84
N HIS A 100 -4.11 6.80 8.47
CA HIS A 100 -2.68 7.02 8.48
C HIS A 100 -1.93 5.68 8.35
N ASP A 101 -0.98 5.63 7.43
CA ASP A 101 -0.11 4.46 7.24
C ASP A 101 1.23 4.71 7.94
N PRO A 102 1.47 4.10 9.11
CA PRO A 102 2.70 4.33 9.88
C PRO A 102 3.96 3.82 9.18
N THR A 103 3.83 2.93 8.19
CA THR A 103 4.97 2.44 7.40
C THR A 103 5.47 3.48 6.41
N LYS A 104 4.63 4.41 6.02
CA LYS A 104 5.01 5.54 5.14
C LYS A 104 5.58 6.71 5.91
N GLY A 105 5.01 7.01 7.07
CA GLY A 105 5.35 8.18 7.88
C GLY A 105 4.91 9.52 7.28
N ASP A 106 4.82 9.62 5.95
CA ASP A 106 4.35 10.77 5.18
C ASP A 106 3.54 10.26 4.00
N ASP A 107 2.41 10.91 3.70
CA ASP A 107 1.48 10.47 2.65
C ASP A 107 2.09 10.51 1.25
N ARG A 108 3.10 11.33 1.02
CA ARG A 108 3.82 11.43 -0.25
C ARG A 108 4.90 10.37 -0.42
N ARG A 109 5.15 9.58 0.61
CA ARG A 109 6.18 8.55 0.62
C ARG A 109 5.60 7.18 0.31
N GLU A 110 6.41 6.35 -0.37
CA GLU A 110 6.07 4.94 -0.57
C GLU A 110 6.68 4.07 0.53
N CYS A 111 5.92 3.08 0.98
CA CYS A 111 6.42 2.09 1.95
C CYS A 111 7.23 0.96 1.32
N GLY A 112 7.23 0.88 -0.02
CA GLY A 112 7.87 -0.17 -0.78
C GLY A 112 6.92 -1.24 -1.34
N LEU A 113 5.65 -1.27 -0.92
CA LEU A 113 4.69 -2.28 -1.39
C LEU A 113 4.51 -2.23 -2.91
N GLN A 114 4.41 -1.02 -3.48
CA GLN A 114 4.22 -0.85 -4.92
C GLN A 114 5.49 -1.08 -5.73
N HIS A 115 6.65 -1.16 -5.08
CA HIS A 115 7.92 -1.50 -5.72
C HIS A 115 8.14 -3.01 -5.85
N LEU A 116 7.37 -3.83 -5.15
CA LEU A 116 7.50 -5.28 -5.21
C LEU A 116 7.30 -5.77 -6.65
N GLY A 117 8.19 -6.62 -7.13
CA GLY A 117 8.16 -7.14 -8.49
C GLY A 117 8.73 -6.22 -9.56
N GLN A 118 9.18 -5.02 -9.20
CA GLN A 118 9.85 -4.10 -10.13
C GLN A 118 11.34 -4.42 -10.22
N GLY A 119 11.87 -4.44 -11.45
CA GLY A 119 13.28 -4.71 -11.67
C GLY A 119 13.71 -6.17 -11.61
N ILE A 120 12.76 -7.07 -11.60
CA ILE A 120 13.00 -8.51 -11.68
C ILE A 120 12.76 -9.01 -13.10
#